data_0b33fad4bb6a3395f49dd7323f19e7b7
#
_entry.id   0b33fad4bb6a3395f49dd7323f19e7b7
#
_cell.length_a   1.000
_cell.length_b   1.000
_cell.length_c   1.000
_cell.angle_alpha   90.00
_cell.angle_beta   90.00
_cell.angle_gamma   90.00
#
_symmetry.space_group_name_H-M   'P 1'
#
loop_
_entity.id
_entity.type
_entity.pdbx_description
1 polymer ?
#
loop_
_entity_poly.entity_id
_entity_poly.type
_entity_poly.pdbx_seq_one_letter_code
_entity_poly.pdbx_strand_id
1 'polypeptide(L)'
;MRKLLFFLLMSGFLMAQKAPENLGSAVNSEFSELNPVISPDGRTLYFGRKNHPANRYGVKGSETISGSQDIWFSEKVGDTWSSARRLSEVLNRDQYNTILSISPDGQTILLKGAYVNGAYETRGFSISNKTTAGWTVPVKVDIPGYEQMSKGKNEYGYLTMDGKAILLAFARKKNSEDDDLYVSFFEEGRWTRPLELGEEINTKYSETTPFLSADGKTLYFSSDRPGGQGSQDIYLTRRLDDTWQHWRKPQNLGSPINTDEYDAYYSIAAKGDYAYFMSGKGSLGKKDIFRLSVESPPGSEAAGGSVNESPQGSGAAPGSVNKSGGKEASEKIGNAPADAAMADSRFGPSSTRSVTSQESDPVVLLSGTVLNQQTGKVPEDASVTYEDLSNGKVLGQAKPDPTTGKYKLVLPYGKNYGITAKAKGLIPTSTNLDLTTMRGRYLELDDRDLSMVPLVKGNTATINNLFFDLGKATLKPESEPELKRILQVMKENMALVIEISGHTDNTGSDEINNKLSLERANAVKENLLKGGIDQARIRTKGYGKSKPKADNATEEGRQINRRVEIEIL
;
A
#
# COMPACT_ATOMS: atom_id res chain seq x y z
N MET A 1 -43.53 53.27 8.78
CA MET A 1 -43.14 51.83 8.82
C MET A 1 -41.69 51.71 8.36
N ARG A 2 -40.74 51.68 9.30
CA ARG A 2 -39.31 51.52 9.04
C ARG A 2 -39.01 50.04 8.96
N LYS A 3 -38.54 49.55 7.81
CA LYS A 3 -38.00 48.20 7.65
C LYS A 3 -36.57 48.17 8.18
N LEU A 4 -36.36 47.44 9.29
CA LEU A 4 -35.05 47.14 9.83
C LEU A 4 -34.46 45.98 9.01
N LEU A 5 -33.35 46.24 8.32
CA LEU A 5 -32.56 45.25 7.59
C LEU A 5 -31.54 44.65 8.58
N PHE A 6 -31.75 43.42 8.99
CA PHE A 6 -30.78 42.66 9.77
C PHE A 6 -29.68 42.15 8.83
N PHE A 7 -28.50 42.72 8.89
CA PHE A 7 -27.29 42.14 8.31
C PHE A 7 -26.77 41.09 9.28
N LEU A 8 -26.96 39.81 8.92
CA LEU A 8 -26.25 38.72 9.58
C LEU A 8 -24.79 38.73 9.09
N LEU A 9 -23.89 39.24 9.90
CA LEU A 9 -22.44 39.02 9.74
C LEU A 9 -22.14 37.54 10.02
N MET A 10 -22.09 36.72 8.98
CA MET A 10 -21.39 35.44 9.05
C MET A 10 -19.89 35.72 9.15
N SER A 11 -19.37 35.79 10.36
CA SER A 11 -17.94 35.67 10.63
C SER A 11 -17.49 34.27 10.26
N GLY A 12 -17.06 34.08 9.01
CA GLY A 12 -16.32 32.90 8.62
C GLY A 12 -15.02 32.84 9.45
N PHE A 13 -14.94 31.90 10.37
CA PHE A 13 -13.68 31.55 10.99
C PHE A 13 -12.75 31.07 9.86
N LEU A 14 -11.85 31.92 9.39
CA LEU A 14 -10.67 31.51 8.66
C LEU A 14 -9.81 30.72 9.66
N MET A 15 -9.89 29.39 9.64
CA MET A 15 -8.90 28.56 10.32
C MET A 15 -7.56 28.86 9.64
N ALA A 16 -6.66 29.52 10.34
CA ALA A 16 -5.31 29.76 9.85
C ALA A 16 -4.62 28.40 9.66
N GLN A 17 -4.17 28.12 8.44
CA GLN A 17 -3.37 26.95 8.16
C GLN A 17 -2.14 26.95 9.08
N LYS A 18 -1.89 25.87 9.82
CA LYS A 18 -0.72 25.77 10.71
C LYS A 18 0.55 25.97 9.88
N ALA A 19 1.50 26.73 10.41
CA ALA A 19 2.81 26.86 9.79
C ALA A 19 3.57 25.52 9.82
N PRO A 20 4.43 25.26 8.83
CA PRO A 20 5.34 24.10 8.90
C PRO A 20 6.19 24.14 10.16
N GLU A 21 6.33 23.00 10.79
CA GLU A 21 7.12 22.81 12.00
C GLU A 21 8.49 22.22 11.64
N ASN A 22 9.56 22.90 12.01
CA ASN A 22 10.91 22.32 11.94
C ASN A 22 11.01 21.15 12.92
N LEU A 23 11.53 19.99 12.49
CA LEU A 23 11.61 18.80 13.35
C LEU A 23 12.61 18.91 14.51
N GLY A 24 13.32 20.04 14.60
CA GLY A 24 14.26 20.34 15.70
C GLY A 24 15.53 19.50 15.67
N SER A 25 16.36 19.71 16.68
CA SER A 25 17.72 19.13 16.77
C SER A 25 17.78 17.61 16.92
N ALA A 26 16.65 16.95 17.19
CA ALA A 26 16.60 15.48 17.19
C ALA A 26 16.79 14.92 15.76
N VAL A 27 16.24 15.60 14.75
CA VAL A 27 16.30 15.20 13.34
C VAL A 27 17.25 16.10 12.57
N ASN A 28 17.12 17.42 12.69
CA ASN A 28 17.88 18.42 11.96
C ASN A 28 19.18 18.79 12.68
N SER A 29 20.17 19.30 11.95
CA SER A 29 21.48 19.67 12.46
C SER A 29 21.96 20.98 11.81
N GLU A 30 23.18 21.38 12.11
CA GLU A 30 23.86 22.49 11.41
C GLU A 30 24.23 22.17 9.95
N PHE A 31 24.10 20.92 9.54
CA PHE A 31 24.34 20.45 8.17
C PHE A 31 23.04 20.52 7.34
N SER A 32 23.02 19.86 6.17
CA SER A 32 21.80 19.76 5.39
C SER A 32 21.18 18.39 5.54
N GLU A 33 19.91 18.35 5.92
CA GLU A 33 19.05 17.19 5.87
C GLU A 33 18.22 17.23 4.57
N LEU A 34 18.27 16.15 3.80
CA LEU A 34 17.73 16.06 2.45
C LEU A 34 16.85 14.83 2.28
N ASN A 35 15.91 14.90 1.35
CA ASN A 35 15.12 13.75 0.91
C ASN A 35 14.46 12.97 2.07
N PRO A 36 13.53 13.58 2.83
CA PRO A 36 12.78 12.86 3.85
C PRO A 36 11.91 11.78 3.22
N VAL A 37 12.02 10.55 3.73
CA VAL A 37 11.20 9.39 3.38
C VAL A 37 10.56 8.87 4.65
N ILE A 38 9.28 9.19 4.85
CA ILE A 38 8.51 8.65 5.97
C ILE A 38 8.04 7.23 5.65
N SER A 39 8.18 6.31 6.61
CA SER A 39 7.58 4.98 6.48
C SER A 39 6.06 5.08 6.37
N PRO A 40 5.38 4.20 5.61
CA PRO A 40 3.93 4.25 5.43
C PRO A 40 3.12 4.23 6.74
N ASP A 41 3.65 3.61 7.80
CA ASP A 41 3.04 3.64 9.14
C ASP A 41 3.35 4.91 9.96
N GLY A 42 4.10 5.86 9.39
CA GLY A 42 4.46 7.12 10.02
C GLY A 42 5.42 7.01 11.22
N ARG A 43 6.07 5.85 11.42
CA ARG A 43 6.88 5.58 12.63
C ARG A 43 8.38 5.76 12.45
N THR A 44 8.88 5.72 11.22
CA THR A 44 10.32 5.89 10.92
C THR A 44 10.52 6.90 9.81
N LEU A 45 11.34 7.90 10.06
CA LEU A 45 11.75 8.91 9.08
C LEU A 45 13.20 8.64 8.65
N TYR A 46 13.41 8.37 7.36
CA TYR A 46 14.72 8.25 6.74
C TYR A 46 15.06 9.53 6.00
N PHE A 47 16.33 9.89 5.95
CA PHE A 47 16.81 11.08 5.24
C PHE A 47 18.31 11.02 4.94
N GLY A 48 18.76 11.83 3.99
CA GLY A 48 20.17 12.05 3.73
C GLY A 48 20.71 13.19 4.58
N ARG A 49 21.88 13.02 5.21
CA ARG A 49 22.60 14.09 5.90
C ARG A 49 23.92 14.36 5.18
N LYS A 50 24.09 15.60 4.70
CA LYS A 50 25.24 15.98 3.88
C LYS A 50 26.35 16.59 4.73
N ASN A 51 27.59 16.20 4.42
CA ASN A 51 28.83 16.74 5.03
C ASN A 51 28.94 16.59 6.56
N HIS A 52 28.18 15.73 7.17
CA HIS A 52 28.25 15.48 8.62
C HIS A 52 29.54 14.72 8.98
N PRO A 53 30.21 15.04 10.12
CA PRO A 53 31.48 14.42 10.52
C PRO A 53 31.43 12.90 10.68
N ALA A 54 30.26 12.35 11.01
CA ALA A 54 30.06 10.91 11.14
C ALA A 54 29.75 10.20 9.82
N ASN A 55 29.68 10.90 8.68
CA ASN A 55 29.56 10.27 7.38
C ASN A 55 30.83 9.47 7.03
N ARG A 56 30.67 8.44 6.19
CA ARG A 56 31.75 7.49 5.93
C ARG A 56 32.75 7.97 4.90
N TYR A 57 32.26 8.53 3.80
CA TYR A 57 33.07 8.90 2.62
C TYR A 57 33.08 10.42 2.43
N GLY A 58 34.10 10.91 1.75
CA GLY A 58 34.30 12.33 1.45
C GLY A 58 35.67 12.82 1.89
N VAL A 59 35.94 14.11 1.72
CA VAL A 59 37.22 14.74 2.13
C VAL A 59 37.09 15.13 3.60
N LYS A 60 37.88 14.51 4.46
CA LYS A 60 37.88 14.75 5.90
C LYS A 60 38.50 16.11 6.22
N GLY A 61 37.70 17.02 6.78
CA GLY A 61 38.12 18.28 7.38
C GLY A 61 38.19 18.19 8.91
N SER A 62 38.42 19.34 9.59
CA SER A 62 38.45 19.41 11.05
C SER A 62 37.08 19.14 11.68
N GLU A 63 36.00 19.61 11.05
CA GLU A 63 34.63 19.54 11.57
C GLU A 63 33.62 18.94 10.59
N THR A 64 34.02 18.63 9.33
CA THR A 64 33.12 18.13 8.28
C THR A 64 33.82 17.06 7.45
N ILE A 65 33.01 16.23 6.79
CA ILE A 65 33.45 15.38 5.68
C ILE A 65 32.82 15.93 4.39
N SER A 66 33.55 16.84 3.74
CA SER A 66 33.08 17.53 2.54
C SER A 66 32.79 16.57 1.40
N GLY A 67 31.69 16.84 0.66
CA GLY A 67 31.26 16.03 -0.46
C GLY A 67 30.73 14.66 -0.06
N SER A 68 30.24 14.49 1.17
CA SER A 68 29.65 13.25 1.65
C SER A 68 28.15 13.39 1.87
N GLN A 69 27.43 12.30 1.71
CA GLN A 69 26.03 12.17 2.14
C GLN A 69 25.76 10.73 2.55
N ASP A 70 25.34 10.54 3.79
CA ASP A 70 24.92 9.24 4.29
C ASP A 70 23.41 9.24 4.63
N ILE A 71 22.84 8.04 4.63
CA ILE A 71 21.46 7.81 5.04
C ILE A 71 21.40 7.72 6.54
N TRP A 72 20.52 8.53 7.13
CA TRP A 72 20.19 8.59 8.54
C TRP A 72 18.72 8.27 8.75
N PHE A 73 18.33 7.97 9.97
CA PHE A 73 16.94 7.75 10.35
C PHE A 73 16.66 8.19 11.77
N SER A 74 15.39 8.46 12.05
CA SER A 74 14.84 8.74 13.35
C SER A 74 13.52 7.96 13.53
N GLU A 75 13.24 7.53 14.75
CA GLU A 75 12.03 6.78 15.08
C GLU A 75 11.09 7.65 15.91
N LYS A 76 9.79 7.53 15.68
CA LYS A 76 8.78 8.25 16.43
C LYS A 76 8.66 7.68 17.84
N VAL A 77 8.74 8.54 18.85
CA VAL A 77 8.61 8.22 20.28
C VAL A 77 7.50 9.11 20.84
N GLY A 78 6.30 8.57 20.99
CA GLY A 78 5.11 9.39 21.25
C GLY A 78 4.88 10.38 20.11
N ASP A 79 4.80 11.67 20.42
CA ASP A 79 4.63 12.75 19.42
C ASP A 79 5.95 13.38 18.95
N THR A 80 7.09 12.90 19.46
CA THR A 80 8.42 13.41 19.16
C THR A 80 9.24 12.41 18.34
N TRP A 81 10.43 12.83 17.91
CA TRP A 81 11.41 12.02 17.21
C TRP A 81 12.59 11.66 18.11
N SER A 82 13.10 10.44 17.98
CA SER A 82 14.38 10.06 18.60
C SER A 82 15.53 10.83 17.97
N SER A 83 16.66 10.93 18.67
CA SER A 83 17.89 11.46 18.06
C SER A 83 18.24 10.65 16.82
N ALA A 84 18.58 11.36 15.73
CA ALA A 84 18.92 10.76 14.45
C ALA A 84 20.13 9.84 14.56
N ARG A 85 20.04 8.67 13.93
CA ARG A 85 21.10 7.66 13.88
C ARG A 85 21.50 7.40 12.42
N ARG A 86 22.79 7.24 12.19
CA ARG A 86 23.30 6.85 10.89
C ARG A 86 22.91 5.40 10.57
N LEU A 87 22.39 5.16 9.38
CA LEU A 87 22.02 3.81 8.96
C LEU A 87 23.27 2.95 8.70
N SER A 88 23.07 1.64 8.66
CA SER A 88 24.13 0.64 8.48
C SER A 88 25.08 0.95 7.30
N GLU A 89 26.36 0.60 7.46
CA GLU A 89 27.38 0.71 6.43
C GLU A 89 27.10 -0.14 5.18
N VAL A 90 26.26 -1.16 5.32
CA VAL A 90 25.82 -1.97 4.18
C VAL A 90 25.04 -1.11 3.17
N LEU A 91 24.39 -0.03 3.61
CA LEU A 91 23.62 0.89 2.77
C LEU A 91 24.35 2.20 2.47
N ASN A 92 25.29 2.59 3.35
CA ASN A 92 26.14 3.76 3.18
C ASN A 92 27.47 3.33 2.55
N ARG A 93 27.47 3.03 1.25
CA ARG A 93 28.58 2.38 0.52
C ARG A 93 29.36 3.30 -0.39
N ASP A 94 28.84 4.47 -0.69
CA ASP A 94 29.45 5.44 -1.61
C ASP A 94 29.53 6.82 -0.98
N GLN A 95 30.05 7.79 -1.70
CA GLN A 95 30.17 9.19 -1.28
C GLN A 95 28.79 9.85 -1.10
N TYR A 96 27.82 9.49 -1.94
CA TYR A 96 26.47 10.05 -1.92
C TYR A 96 25.40 8.95 -1.84
N ASN A 97 25.04 8.59 -0.63
CA ASN A 97 24.03 7.57 -0.38
C ASN A 97 22.67 8.22 -0.17
N THR A 98 21.64 7.71 -0.83
CA THR A 98 20.27 8.23 -0.73
C THR A 98 19.25 7.10 -0.77
N ILE A 99 18.38 7.05 0.23
CA ILE A 99 17.16 6.26 0.18
C ILE A 99 16.12 7.05 -0.62
N LEU A 100 15.36 6.36 -1.48
CA LEU A 100 14.34 6.96 -2.33
C LEU A 100 12.92 6.59 -1.89
N SER A 101 12.74 5.35 -1.42
CA SER A 101 11.48 4.88 -0.86
C SER A 101 11.67 3.62 -0.02
N ILE A 102 10.67 3.31 0.78
CA ILE A 102 10.59 2.09 1.59
C ILE A 102 9.22 1.44 1.42
N SER A 103 9.18 0.09 1.34
CA SER A 103 7.93 -0.67 1.26
C SER A 103 7.09 -0.57 2.54
N PRO A 104 5.76 -0.79 2.49
CA PRO A 104 4.88 -0.70 3.65
C PRO A 104 5.27 -1.60 4.81
N ASP A 105 5.80 -2.78 4.52
CA ASP A 105 6.31 -3.74 5.50
C ASP A 105 7.68 -3.35 6.10
N GLY A 106 8.34 -2.33 5.55
CA GLY A 106 9.66 -1.90 5.98
C GLY A 106 10.79 -2.88 5.62
N GLN A 107 10.54 -3.84 4.72
CA GLN A 107 11.47 -4.92 4.40
C GLN A 107 12.25 -4.68 3.09
N THR A 108 11.82 -3.71 2.28
CA THR A 108 12.46 -3.40 0.99
C THR A 108 12.69 -1.91 0.86
N ILE A 109 13.89 -1.49 0.50
CA ILE A 109 14.22 -0.10 0.21
C ILE A 109 14.76 0.06 -1.21
N LEU A 110 14.36 1.16 -1.84
CA LEU A 110 14.95 1.63 -3.10
C LEU A 110 16.04 2.65 -2.78
N LEU A 111 17.20 2.47 -3.35
CA LEU A 111 18.37 3.33 -3.21
C LEU A 111 18.75 3.97 -4.54
N LYS A 112 19.27 5.17 -4.50
CA LYS A 112 19.94 5.82 -5.63
C LYS A 112 21.29 5.14 -5.88
N GLY A 113 21.63 4.98 -7.17
CA GLY A 113 22.86 4.35 -7.62
C GLY A 113 22.68 2.86 -7.97
N ALA A 114 23.35 2.44 -9.04
CA ALA A 114 23.42 1.05 -9.44
C ALA A 114 24.63 0.38 -8.79
N TYR A 115 24.37 -0.58 -7.90
CA TYR A 115 25.38 -1.32 -7.16
C TYR A 115 25.52 -2.74 -7.74
N VAL A 116 26.72 -3.11 -8.15
CA VAL A 116 27.07 -4.45 -8.64
C VAL A 116 28.13 -5.03 -7.71
N ASN A 117 27.91 -6.24 -7.22
CA ASN A 117 28.77 -6.89 -6.22
C ASN A 117 29.08 -5.99 -5.01
N GLY A 118 28.14 -5.12 -4.65
CA GLY A 118 28.25 -4.22 -3.50
C GLY A 118 29.09 -2.97 -3.72
N ALA A 119 29.55 -2.70 -4.92
CA ALA A 119 30.23 -1.45 -5.29
C ALA A 119 29.32 -0.59 -6.17
N TYR A 120 29.37 0.73 -6.00
CA TYR A 120 28.76 1.66 -6.93
C TYR A 120 29.40 1.51 -8.31
N GLU A 121 28.61 1.25 -9.32
CA GLU A 121 29.09 1.07 -10.69
C GLU A 121 28.74 2.28 -11.57
N THR A 122 27.49 2.68 -11.55
CA THR A 122 26.97 3.75 -12.41
C THR A 122 25.71 4.37 -11.83
N ARG A 123 25.16 5.32 -12.55
CA ARG A 123 23.83 5.89 -12.29
C ARG A 123 22.76 4.82 -12.41
N GLY A 124 21.68 4.97 -11.67
CA GLY A 124 20.57 4.04 -11.64
C GLY A 124 20.04 3.80 -10.24
N PHE A 125 19.47 2.63 -10.03
CA PHE A 125 18.79 2.28 -8.79
C PHE A 125 19.20 0.91 -8.30
N SER A 126 19.09 0.71 -6.98
CA SER A 126 19.32 -0.59 -6.36
C SER A 126 18.28 -0.86 -5.29
N ILE A 127 18.00 -2.14 -5.06
CA ILE A 127 17.12 -2.60 -3.99
C ILE A 127 17.97 -3.33 -2.94
N SER A 128 17.68 -3.04 -1.68
CA SER A 128 18.14 -3.83 -0.53
C SER A 128 16.93 -4.36 0.24
N ASN A 129 17.06 -5.59 0.74
CA ASN A 129 16.03 -6.26 1.51
C ASN A 129 16.52 -6.50 2.94
N LYS A 130 15.61 -6.48 3.89
CA LYS A 130 15.90 -6.78 5.28
C LYS A 130 15.97 -8.30 5.50
N THR A 131 16.91 -8.74 6.32
CA THR A 131 17.11 -10.13 6.74
C THR A 131 17.32 -10.20 8.25
N THR A 132 17.42 -11.38 8.83
CA THR A 132 17.78 -11.56 10.26
C THR A 132 19.15 -10.97 10.60
N ALA A 133 20.06 -10.87 9.62
CA ALA A 133 21.39 -10.27 9.79
C ALA A 133 21.40 -8.74 9.54
N GLY A 134 20.25 -8.13 9.22
CA GLY A 134 20.12 -6.73 8.84
C GLY A 134 19.87 -6.56 7.33
N TRP A 135 20.23 -5.42 6.76
CA TRP A 135 20.05 -5.14 5.34
C TRP A 135 21.02 -5.93 4.46
N THR A 136 20.50 -6.43 3.33
CA THR A 136 21.37 -7.03 2.30
C THR A 136 22.21 -5.97 1.60
N VAL A 137 23.30 -6.40 1.01
CA VAL A 137 24.05 -5.56 0.06
C VAL A 137 23.10 -5.16 -1.07
N PRO A 138 23.06 -3.86 -1.46
CA PRO A 138 22.19 -3.39 -2.54
C PRO A 138 22.47 -4.10 -3.86
N VAL A 139 21.42 -4.45 -4.59
CA VAL A 139 21.47 -5.09 -5.90
C VAL A 139 20.84 -4.18 -6.93
N LYS A 140 21.55 -3.96 -8.04
CA LYS A 140 21.10 -3.14 -9.18
C LYS A 140 19.71 -3.58 -9.64
N VAL A 141 18.82 -2.60 -9.85
CA VAL A 141 17.55 -2.77 -10.53
C VAL A 141 17.80 -2.65 -12.03
N ASP A 142 17.56 -3.74 -12.74
CA ASP A 142 17.72 -3.75 -14.20
C ASP A 142 16.45 -3.22 -14.87
N ILE A 143 16.49 -1.96 -15.34
CA ILE A 143 15.42 -1.29 -16.08
C ILE A 143 15.84 -1.14 -17.54
N PRO A 144 15.23 -1.92 -18.46
CA PRO A 144 15.62 -1.90 -19.87
C PRO A 144 15.53 -0.51 -20.49
N GLY A 145 16.60 -0.07 -21.12
CA GLY A 145 16.64 1.24 -21.80
C GLY A 145 16.89 2.45 -20.90
N TYR A 146 16.91 2.29 -19.56
CA TYR A 146 17.14 3.40 -18.63
C TYR A 146 18.48 4.11 -18.89
N GLU A 147 19.59 3.37 -18.96
CA GLU A 147 20.93 3.93 -19.16
C GLU A 147 21.08 4.67 -20.50
N GLN A 148 20.36 4.22 -21.54
CA GLN A 148 20.32 4.88 -22.84
C GLN A 148 19.46 6.15 -22.83
N MET A 149 18.44 6.21 -22.01
CA MET A 149 17.52 7.35 -21.89
C MET A 149 18.03 8.41 -20.91
N SER A 150 18.53 8.02 -19.74
CA SER A 150 18.98 8.93 -18.68
C SER A 150 20.36 9.52 -19.00
N LYS A 151 20.38 10.73 -19.58
CA LYS A 151 21.58 11.46 -20.00
C LYS A 151 21.80 12.78 -19.26
N GLY A 152 20.82 13.23 -18.51
CA GLY A 152 20.87 14.47 -17.73
C GLY A 152 21.81 14.42 -16.53
N LYS A 153 21.79 15.44 -15.70
CA LYS A 153 22.64 15.53 -14.49
C LYS A 153 22.03 14.82 -13.30
N ASN A 154 20.70 14.82 -13.20
CA ASN A 154 19.98 14.33 -12.04
C ASN A 154 19.34 12.97 -12.30
N GLU A 155 18.94 12.31 -11.22
CA GLU A 155 18.09 11.13 -11.22
C GLU A 155 17.37 11.02 -9.89
N TYR A 156 16.07 10.75 -9.96
CA TYR A 156 15.22 10.49 -8.81
C TYR A 156 14.36 9.28 -9.07
N GLY A 157 13.89 8.61 -8.03
CA GLY A 157 13.04 7.44 -8.16
C GLY A 157 12.14 7.26 -6.95
N TYR A 158 11.05 6.52 -7.14
CA TYR A 158 10.12 6.13 -6.09
C TYR A 158 9.53 4.77 -6.41
N LEU A 159 9.73 3.76 -5.56
CA LEU A 159 9.06 2.46 -5.66
C LEU A 159 7.66 2.58 -5.06
N THR A 160 6.64 2.25 -5.83
CA THR A 160 5.24 2.28 -5.37
C THR A 160 5.00 1.32 -4.20
N MET A 161 4.01 1.63 -3.37
CA MET A 161 3.74 0.84 -2.14
C MET A 161 3.32 -0.61 -2.41
N ASP A 162 2.78 -0.89 -3.58
CA ASP A 162 2.47 -2.25 -4.04
C ASP A 162 3.68 -3.01 -4.64
N GLY A 163 4.83 -2.31 -4.78
CA GLY A 163 6.06 -2.85 -5.35
C GLY A 163 6.02 -3.14 -6.85
N LYS A 164 4.99 -2.66 -7.57
CA LYS A 164 4.75 -2.99 -8.98
C LYS A 164 5.23 -1.95 -9.97
N ALA A 165 5.55 -0.75 -9.53
CA ALA A 165 6.07 0.29 -10.40
C ALA A 165 7.19 1.08 -9.71
N ILE A 166 8.12 1.59 -10.52
CA ILE A 166 9.08 2.61 -10.11
C ILE A 166 8.78 3.87 -10.93
N LEU A 167 8.46 4.96 -10.23
CA LEU A 167 8.50 6.29 -10.80
C LEU A 167 9.95 6.75 -10.91
N LEU A 168 10.28 7.40 -11.99
CA LEU A 168 11.64 7.84 -12.31
C LEU A 168 11.59 9.31 -12.74
N ALA A 169 12.62 10.08 -12.41
CA ALA A 169 12.82 11.41 -12.99
C ALA A 169 14.24 11.52 -13.53
N PHE A 170 14.38 11.88 -14.80
CA PHE A 170 15.65 12.07 -15.47
C PHE A 170 15.49 12.83 -16.79
N ALA A 171 16.56 13.49 -17.25
CA ALA A 171 16.59 14.14 -18.56
C ALA A 171 17.20 13.24 -19.63
N ARG A 172 16.60 13.24 -20.83
CA ARG A 172 17.15 12.54 -22.02
C ARG A 172 18.30 13.29 -22.66
N LYS A 173 18.33 14.62 -22.53
CA LYS A 173 19.39 15.46 -23.08
C LYS A 173 20.63 15.40 -22.20
N LYS A 174 21.79 15.19 -22.83
CA LYS A 174 23.08 15.11 -22.12
C LYS A 174 23.33 16.39 -21.32
N ASN A 175 23.68 16.21 -20.04
CA ASN A 175 23.98 17.28 -19.08
C ASN A 175 22.85 18.28 -18.85
N SER A 176 21.60 17.99 -19.25
CA SER A 176 20.43 18.78 -18.90
C SER A 176 20.02 18.58 -17.44
N GLU A 177 19.35 19.57 -16.90
CA GLU A 177 18.63 19.53 -15.62
C GLU A 177 17.11 19.56 -15.84
N ASP A 178 16.64 19.60 -17.09
CA ASP A 178 15.24 19.55 -17.47
C ASP A 178 14.77 18.10 -17.41
N ASP A 179 14.47 17.62 -16.21
CA ASP A 179 14.08 16.23 -15.97
C ASP A 179 12.59 16.04 -16.23
N ASP A 180 12.22 14.91 -16.83
CA ASP A 180 10.84 14.45 -17.03
C ASP A 180 10.54 13.26 -16.14
N LEU A 181 9.25 13.04 -15.84
CA LEU A 181 8.78 11.91 -15.06
C LEU A 181 8.40 10.72 -15.96
N TYR A 182 8.81 9.55 -15.53
CA TYR A 182 8.56 8.26 -16.20
C TYR A 182 8.06 7.23 -15.18
N VAL A 183 7.49 6.14 -15.68
CA VAL A 183 7.15 4.94 -14.91
C VAL A 183 7.72 3.69 -15.58
N SER A 184 8.25 2.76 -14.78
CA SER A 184 8.61 1.41 -15.19
C SER A 184 7.81 0.43 -14.35
N PHE A 185 7.22 -0.60 -14.97
CA PHE A 185 6.40 -1.60 -14.30
C PHE A 185 7.17 -2.90 -14.08
N PHE A 186 6.86 -3.58 -12.97
CA PHE A 186 7.37 -4.92 -12.72
C PHE A 186 6.36 -5.97 -13.20
N GLU A 187 6.64 -6.55 -14.35
CA GLU A 187 5.77 -7.51 -15.03
C GLU A 187 6.53 -8.78 -15.35
N GLU A 188 5.94 -9.95 -15.10
CA GLU A 188 6.55 -11.26 -15.37
C GLU A 188 7.97 -11.43 -14.81
N GLY A 189 8.23 -10.84 -13.63
CA GLY A 189 9.52 -10.96 -12.94
C GLY A 189 10.62 -10.01 -13.43
N ARG A 190 10.30 -9.03 -14.29
CA ARG A 190 11.24 -8.04 -14.84
C ARG A 190 10.63 -6.66 -14.93
N TRP A 191 11.47 -5.63 -14.94
CA TRP A 191 11.06 -4.26 -15.15
C TRP A 191 10.85 -3.97 -16.64
N THR A 192 9.88 -3.11 -16.95
CA THR A 192 9.63 -2.63 -18.30
C THR A 192 10.51 -1.43 -18.64
N ARG A 193 10.60 -1.09 -19.91
CA ARG A 193 11.21 0.17 -20.35
C ARG A 193 10.44 1.36 -19.78
N PRO A 194 11.11 2.47 -19.37
CA PRO A 194 10.44 3.67 -18.88
C PRO A 194 9.43 4.24 -19.88
N LEU A 195 8.20 4.49 -19.39
CA LEU A 195 7.09 5.13 -20.09
C LEU A 195 6.94 6.56 -19.56
N GLU A 196 6.77 7.55 -20.42
CA GLU A 196 6.49 8.94 -20.02
C GLU A 196 5.12 9.07 -19.36
N LEU A 197 5.00 9.96 -18.35
CA LEU A 197 3.73 10.21 -17.66
C LEU A 197 2.76 11.14 -18.42
N GLY A 198 3.13 11.59 -19.62
CA GLY A 198 2.28 12.42 -20.48
C GLY A 198 2.47 13.94 -20.29
N GLU A 199 1.88 14.70 -21.21
CA GLU A 199 2.13 16.14 -21.38
C GLU A 199 1.56 17.02 -20.26
N GLU A 200 0.55 16.55 -19.52
CA GLU A 200 0.03 17.27 -18.36
C GLU A 200 1.07 17.36 -17.22
N ILE A 201 1.96 16.37 -17.12
CA ILE A 201 3.02 16.32 -16.14
C ILE A 201 4.32 16.81 -16.73
N ASN A 202 4.80 16.18 -17.79
CA ASN A 202 6.06 16.50 -18.42
C ASN A 202 5.92 17.73 -19.31
N THR A 203 6.66 18.78 -18.97
CA THR A 203 6.62 20.06 -19.65
C THR A 203 7.99 20.41 -20.23
N LYS A 204 8.19 21.62 -20.69
CA LYS A 204 9.51 22.13 -21.06
C LYS A 204 10.39 22.54 -19.86
N TYR A 205 9.89 22.38 -18.66
CA TYR A 205 10.53 22.67 -17.39
C TYR A 205 10.97 21.38 -16.73
N SER A 206 11.61 21.48 -15.56
CA SER A 206 12.10 20.31 -14.84
C SER A 206 11.04 19.75 -13.89
N GLU A 207 10.70 18.48 -14.02
CA GLU A 207 9.84 17.72 -13.11
C GLU A 207 10.67 16.68 -12.35
N THR A 208 10.69 16.79 -11.01
CA THR A 208 11.61 16.02 -10.16
C THR A 208 10.92 15.42 -8.94
N THR A 209 11.65 14.64 -8.15
CA THR A 209 11.26 14.14 -6.82
C THR A 209 9.84 13.56 -6.73
N PRO A 210 9.48 12.58 -7.60
CA PRO A 210 8.14 12.01 -7.59
C PRO A 210 7.86 11.22 -6.30
N PHE A 211 6.65 11.39 -5.76
CA PHE A 211 6.10 10.63 -4.65
C PHE A 211 4.64 10.27 -4.93
N LEU A 212 4.31 8.97 -4.95
CA LEU A 212 2.94 8.49 -5.11
C LEU A 212 2.34 8.18 -3.74
N SER A 213 1.18 8.78 -3.46
CA SER A 213 0.42 8.52 -2.24
C SER A 213 0.00 7.05 -2.12
N ALA A 214 -0.36 6.65 -0.91
CA ALA A 214 -0.81 5.30 -0.56
C ALA A 214 -2.03 4.82 -1.37
N ASP A 215 -2.83 5.74 -1.94
CA ASP A 215 -3.96 5.41 -2.81
C ASP A 215 -3.56 4.92 -4.21
N GLY A 216 -2.26 5.00 -4.56
CA GLY A 216 -1.74 4.62 -5.87
C GLY A 216 -2.17 5.52 -7.04
N LYS A 217 -2.78 6.68 -6.75
CA LYS A 217 -3.35 7.59 -7.77
C LYS A 217 -2.87 9.03 -7.63
N THR A 218 -2.62 9.49 -6.41
CA THR A 218 -2.25 10.87 -6.12
C THR A 218 -0.73 11.03 -6.16
N LEU A 219 -0.23 11.80 -7.12
CA LEU A 219 1.18 12.05 -7.35
C LEU A 219 1.56 13.44 -6.87
N TYR A 220 2.62 13.52 -6.08
CA TYR A 220 3.33 14.74 -5.73
C TYR A 220 4.66 14.76 -6.46
N PHE A 221 5.07 15.94 -6.91
CA PHE A 221 6.37 16.12 -7.57
C PHE A 221 6.80 17.59 -7.48
N SER A 222 8.07 17.86 -7.67
CA SER A 222 8.58 19.24 -7.70
C SER A 222 8.82 19.69 -9.13
N SER A 223 8.56 20.98 -9.40
CA SER A 223 8.78 21.56 -10.73
C SER A 223 9.09 23.07 -10.64
N ASP A 224 9.89 23.55 -11.58
CA ASP A 224 10.20 24.97 -11.78
C ASP A 224 9.32 25.62 -12.85
N ARG A 225 8.16 24.98 -13.16
CA ARG A 225 7.17 25.54 -14.10
C ARG A 225 6.61 26.87 -13.65
N PRO A 226 6.22 27.77 -14.58
CA PRO A 226 5.65 29.09 -14.25
C PRO A 226 4.42 28.99 -13.35
N GLY A 227 4.28 29.99 -12.47
CA GLY A 227 3.17 30.08 -11.52
C GLY A 227 3.52 29.53 -10.14
N GLY A 228 4.76 29.10 -9.94
CA GLY A 228 5.33 28.80 -8.65
C GLY A 228 5.77 30.04 -7.86
N GLN A 229 6.29 29.82 -6.65
CA GLN A 229 6.77 30.86 -5.74
C GLN A 229 8.29 30.93 -5.68
N GLY A 230 8.97 29.76 -5.79
CA GLY A 230 10.41 29.63 -5.68
C GLY A 230 11.11 29.13 -6.94
N SER A 231 12.31 28.60 -6.73
CA SER A 231 13.10 27.98 -7.82
C SER A 231 12.61 26.59 -8.20
N GLN A 232 12.03 25.87 -7.24
CA GLN A 232 11.20 24.67 -7.45
C GLN A 232 10.10 24.65 -6.40
N ASP A 233 8.91 24.27 -6.83
CA ASP A 233 7.72 24.15 -6.00
C ASP A 233 7.15 22.75 -6.06
N ILE A 234 6.44 22.34 -5.01
CA ILE A 234 5.74 21.07 -4.94
C ILE A 234 4.35 21.21 -5.56
N TYR A 235 4.05 20.31 -6.48
CA TYR A 235 2.75 20.19 -7.16
C TYR A 235 2.09 18.87 -6.82
N LEU A 236 0.77 18.84 -6.92
CA LEU A 236 -0.11 17.69 -6.74
C LEU A 236 -0.90 17.46 -8.02
N THR A 237 -1.04 16.20 -8.42
CA THR A 237 -1.95 15.77 -9.48
C THR A 237 -2.56 14.40 -9.17
N ARG A 238 -3.55 13.98 -9.96
CA ARG A 238 -4.23 12.70 -9.79
C ARG A 238 -4.33 11.96 -11.11
N ARG A 239 -3.95 10.68 -11.09
CA ARG A 239 -4.07 9.75 -12.21
C ARG A 239 -5.54 9.50 -12.55
N LEU A 240 -5.90 9.56 -13.84
CA LEU A 240 -7.27 9.42 -14.34
C LEU A 240 -7.60 8.00 -14.76
N ASP A 241 -6.60 7.23 -15.21
CA ASP A 241 -6.77 5.86 -15.67
C ASP A 241 -5.52 4.99 -15.39
N ASP A 242 -5.55 3.73 -15.83
CA ASP A 242 -4.46 2.79 -15.62
C ASP A 242 -3.36 2.84 -16.70
N THR A 243 -3.44 3.76 -17.67
CA THR A 243 -2.39 3.95 -18.68
C THR A 243 -1.17 4.71 -18.14
N TRP A 244 -1.33 5.46 -17.05
CA TRP A 244 -0.34 6.34 -16.46
C TRP A 244 0.05 7.54 -17.34
N GLN A 245 -0.67 7.80 -18.41
CA GLN A 245 -0.42 8.90 -19.34
C GLN A 245 -1.44 10.04 -19.21
N HIS A 246 -2.56 9.80 -18.52
CA HIS A 246 -3.61 10.78 -18.32
C HIS A 246 -3.72 11.17 -16.85
N TRP A 247 -3.50 12.44 -16.59
CA TRP A 247 -3.49 13.03 -15.26
C TRP A 247 -4.37 14.27 -15.22
N ARG A 248 -4.85 14.63 -14.04
CA ARG A 248 -5.44 15.94 -13.84
C ARG A 248 -4.34 17.00 -13.99
N LYS A 249 -4.75 18.23 -14.36
CA LYS A 249 -3.83 19.36 -14.38
C LYS A 249 -3.17 19.53 -13.00
N PRO A 250 -1.83 19.57 -12.92
CA PRO A 250 -1.12 19.73 -11.66
C PRO A 250 -1.48 21.05 -10.96
N GLN A 251 -1.65 20.98 -9.65
CA GLN A 251 -1.93 22.10 -8.77
C GLN A 251 -0.72 22.38 -7.89
N ASN A 252 -0.29 23.65 -7.84
CA ASN A 252 0.73 24.11 -6.91
C ASN A 252 0.19 24.04 -5.48
N LEU A 253 0.94 23.49 -4.53
CA LEU A 253 0.51 23.38 -3.14
C LEU A 253 0.48 24.74 -2.42
N GLY A 254 1.15 25.74 -2.96
CA GLY A 254 1.18 27.09 -2.41
C GLY A 254 1.84 27.20 -1.03
N SER A 255 1.74 28.43 -0.47
CA SER A 255 2.20 28.66 0.90
C SER A 255 1.26 27.97 1.90
N PRO A 256 1.76 27.40 3.01
CA PRO A 256 3.13 27.57 3.52
C PRO A 256 4.11 26.44 3.10
N ILE A 257 3.72 25.52 2.20
CA ILE A 257 4.59 24.42 1.75
C ILE A 257 5.64 24.97 0.78
N ASN A 258 5.17 25.67 -0.25
CA ASN A 258 6.02 26.32 -1.22
C ASN A 258 6.43 27.71 -0.74
N THR A 259 7.70 28.03 -0.86
CA THR A 259 8.34 29.27 -0.44
C THR A 259 9.01 29.98 -1.62
N ASP A 260 9.72 31.07 -1.37
CA ASP A 260 10.54 31.78 -2.34
C ASP A 260 11.92 31.07 -2.61
N GLU A 261 12.13 29.89 -2.03
CA GLU A 261 13.38 29.11 -2.19
C GLU A 261 13.16 27.84 -3.02
N TYR A 262 13.88 26.79 -2.70
CA TYR A 262 13.82 25.46 -3.31
C TYR A 262 13.07 24.52 -2.39
N ASP A 263 11.84 24.15 -2.74
CA ASP A 263 10.98 23.23 -2.00
C ASP A 263 10.82 21.91 -2.77
N ALA A 264 11.16 20.79 -2.13
CA ALA A 264 11.18 19.48 -2.79
C ALA A 264 11.08 18.31 -1.81
N TYR A 265 11.02 17.10 -2.35
CA TYR A 265 11.04 15.85 -1.60
C TYR A 265 9.84 15.69 -0.66
N TYR A 266 8.65 15.92 -1.18
CA TYR A 266 7.42 15.72 -0.42
C TYR A 266 7.20 14.24 -0.11
N SER A 267 6.84 13.93 1.14
CA SER A 267 6.57 12.58 1.61
C SER A 267 5.45 12.63 2.66
N ILE A 268 4.52 11.68 2.60
CA ILE A 268 3.39 11.57 3.54
C ILE A 268 3.14 10.11 3.89
N ALA A 269 2.89 9.82 5.17
CA ALA A 269 2.52 8.49 5.63
C ALA A 269 1.13 8.07 5.10
N ALA A 270 0.80 6.78 5.14
CA ALA A 270 -0.50 6.27 4.70
C ALA A 270 -1.68 6.90 5.46
N LYS A 271 -1.49 7.21 6.75
CA LYS A 271 -2.47 7.93 7.57
C LYS A 271 -2.76 9.34 7.06
N GLY A 272 -1.78 9.99 6.43
CA GLY A 272 -1.94 11.32 5.86
C GLY A 272 -2.09 12.45 6.88
N ASP A 273 -1.65 12.25 8.12
CA ASP A 273 -1.74 13.25 9.20
C ASP A 273 -0.64 14.31 9.14
N TYR A 274 0.53 13.94 8.62
CA TYR A 274 1.65 14.85 8.44
C TYR A 274 2.32 14.63 7.09
N ALA A 275 2.59 15.74 6.40
CA ALA A 275 3.51 15.80 5.28
C ALA A 275 4.90 16.19 5.76
N TYR A 276 5.92 15.61 5.15
CA TYR A 276 7.34 15.89 5.42
C TYR A 276 7.98 16.39 4.13
N PHE A 277 8.77 17.43 4.21
CA PHE A 277 9.47 18.02 3.06
C PHE A 277 10.72 18.76 3.53
N MET A 278 11.57 19.07 2.58
CA MET A 278 12.80 19.82 2.83
C MET A 278 12.59 21.28 2.42
N SER A 279 13.04 22.21 3.29
CA SER A 279 13.09 23.63 2.97
C SER A 279 14.35 24.29 3.55
N GLY A 280 14.82 25.36 2.92
CA GLY A 280 15.90 26.22 3.42
C GLY A 280 15.38 27.27 4.40
N LYS A 281 14.12 27.68 4.26
CA LYS A 281 13.53 28.78 5.03
C LYS A 281 13.23 28.35 6.48
N GLY A 282 13.83 29.06 7.43
CA GLY A 282 13.66 28.74 8.87
C GLY A 282 14.47 27.54 9.36
N SER A 283 15.49 27.11 8.60
CA SER A 283 16.38 26.04 8.96
C SER A 283 17.32 26.40 10.13
N LEU A 284 17.68 25.39 10.94
CA LEU A 284 18.72 25.48 11.98
C LEU A 284 20.11 25.54 11.36
N GLY A 285 20.30 24.80 10.26
CA GLY A 285 21.53 24.74 9.50
C GLY A 285 21.39 25.35 8.10
N LYS A 286 21.57 24.53 7.07
CA LYS A 286 21.48 24.95 5.65
C LYS A 286 20.14 24.61 5.04
N LYS A 287 19.70 23.36 5.18
CA LYS A 287 18.41 22.83 4.72
C LYS A 287 17.95 21.81 5.75
N ASP A 288 16.70 21.94 6.18
CA ASP A 288 16.13 21.12 7.23
C ASP A 288 14.88 20.38 6.74
N ILE A 289 14.49 19.35 7.48
CA ILE A 289 13.23 18.67 7.30
C ILE A 289 12.17 19.34 8.17
N PHE A 290 11.06 19.67 7.53
CA PHE A 290 9.85 20.22 8.14
C PHE A 290 8.73 19.20 8.08
N ARG A 291 7.78 19.32 8.98
CA ARG A 291 6.47 18.65 8.87
C ARG A 291 5.35 19.68 8.85
N LEU A 292 4.30 19.37 8.14
CA LEU A 292 3.06 20.11 8.15
C LEU A 292 1.91 19.19 8.50
N SER A 293 1.09 19.59 9.49
CA SER A 293 -0.15 18.87 9.80
C SER A 293 -1.12 19.01 8.63
N VAL A 294 -1.54 17.88 8.08
CA VAL A 294 -2.53 17.81 7.01
C VAL A 294 -3.89 17.63 7.67
N GLU A 295 -4.63 18.73 7.88
CA GLU A 295 -5.92 18.67 8.57
C GLU A 295 -6.96 17.86 7.76
N SER A 296 -7.56 16.91 8.42
CA SER A 296 -8.78 16.27 7.91
C SER A 296 -9.95 17.25 7.98
N PRO A 297 -10.87 17.27 7.01
CA PRO A 297 -12.08 18.09 7.11
C PRO A 297 -12.84 17.80 8.41
N PRO A 298 -13.45 18.82 9.07
CA PRO A 298 -14.26 18.60 10.26
C PRO A 298 -15.36 17.56 9.97
N GLY A 299 -15.43 16.51 10.79
CA GLY A 299 -16.36 15.37 10.62
C GLY A 299 -15.73 14.11 10.05
N SER A 300 -14.42 14.09 9.72
CA SER A 300 -13.67 12.90 9.30
C SER A 300 -12.92 12.23 10.46
N GLU A 301 -13.16 12.64 11.71
CA GLU A 301 -12.66 11.92 12.87
C GLU A 301 -13.14 10.47 12.79
N ALA A 302 -12.26 9.54 13.07
CA ALA A 302 -12.50 8.13 13.06
C ALA A 302 -13.73 7.78 13.92
N ALA A 303 -14.91 7.87 13.32
CA ALA A 303 -15.98 7.01 13.75
C ALA A 303 -15.39 5.60 13.63
N GLY A 304 -15.24 4.90 14.74
CA GLY A 304 -14.78 3.52 14.75
C GLY A 304 -15.57 2.76 13.71
N GLY A 305 -15.05 2.72 12.48
CA GLY A 305 -15.71 2.10 11.35
C GLY A 305 -15.66 0.61 11.62
N SER A 306 -16.81 0.00 11.93
CA SER A 306 -16.90 -1.44 11.83
C SER A 306 -16.60 -1.79 10.37
N VAL A 307 -15.45 -2.39 10.14
CA VAL A 307 -15.19 -3.10 8.90
C VAL A 307 -16.22 -4.22 8.86
N ASN A 308 -17.02 -4.30 7.80
CA ASN A 308 -17.75 -5.52 7.54
C ASN A 308 -16.69 -6.59 7.20
N GLU A 309 -16.21 -7.26 8.24
CA GLU A 309 -15.46 -8.48 8.03
C GLU A 309 -16.41 -9.42 7.31
N SER A 310 -16.12 -9.68 6.04
CA SER A 310 -16.77 -10.81 5.39
C SER A 310 -16.36 -12.02 6.19
N PRO A 311 -17.32 -12.69 6.78
CA PRO A 311 -17.02 -13.73 7.72
C PRO A 311 -16.18 -14.82 7.05
N GLN A 312 -15.21 -15.34 7.75
CA GLN A 312 -14.43 -16.48 7.28
C GLN A 312 -15.37 -17.66 7.03
N GLY A 313 -15.68 -17.94 5.74
CA GLY A 313 -16.46 -19.10 5.31
C GLY A 313 -17.98 -18.86 5.22
N SER A 314 -18.46 -18.90 4.02
CA SER A 314 -19.84 -19.17 3.53
C SER A 314 -21.05 -18.74 4.37
N GLY A 315 -21.76 -17.69 3.95
CA GLY A 315 -23.16 -17.45 4.33
C GLY A 315 -23.58 -15.98 4.37
N ALA A 316 -24.48 -15.59 3.51
CA ALA A 316 -25.07 -14.26 3.46
C ALA A 316 -25.97 -13.98 4.67
N ALA A 317 -25.98 -12.73 5.13
CA ALA A 317 -26.89 -12.25 6.18
C ALA A 317 -28.36 -12.31 5.72
N PRO A 318 -29.31 -12.53 6.63
CA PRO A 318 -30.72 -12.47 6.31
C PRO A 318 -31.22 -11.02 6.30
N GLY A 319 -31.77 -10.59 5.17
CA GLY A 319 -32.51 -9.34 5.07
C GLY A 319 -33.77 -9.38 5.92
N SER A 320 -33.95 -8.44 6.83
CA SER A 320 -35.21 -8.18 7.49
C SER A 320 -36.17 -7.47 6.54
N VAL A 321 -37.24 -8.15 6.20
CA VAL A 321 -38.40 -7.60 5.48
C VAL A 321 -39.22 -6.77 6.45
N ASN A 322 -39.26 -5.47 6.28
CA ASN A 322 -40.37 -4.65 6.79
C ASN A 322 -41.20 -4.13 5.61
N LYS A 323 -42.42 -4.65 5.52
CA LYS A 323 -43.47 -4.14 4.64
C LYS A 323 -44.05 -2.86 5.22
N SER A 324 -44.04 -1.78 4.45
CA SER A 324 -45.15 -0.82 4.49
C SER A 324 -45.31 -0.22 3.09
N GLY A 325 -46.52 -0.28 2.59
CA GLY A 325 -46.88 0.00 1.22
C GLY A 325 -47.03 1.48 0.90
N GLY A 326 -47.06 1.78 -0.41
CA GLY A 326 -47.52 3.08 -0.90
C GLY A 326 -47.10 3.36 -2.33
N LYS A 327 -47.93 2.91 -3.27
CA LYS A 327 -48.33 3.52 -4.56
C LYS A 327 -47.29 3.89 -5.65
N GLU A 328 -47.53 3.24 -6.75
CA GLU A 328 -47.06 3.50 -8.10
C GLU A 328 -47.25 4.94 -8.58
N ALA A 329 -46.29 5.44 -9.32
CA ALA A 329 -46.50 6.35 -10.45
C ALA A 329 -45.43 6.07 -11.51
N SER A 330 -45.88 5.53 -12.63
CA SER A 330 -45.13 5.34 -13.87
C SER A 330 -44.92 6.66 -14.57
N GLU A 331 -43.69 6.99 -14.97
CA GLU A 331 -43.49 7.90 -16.10
C GLU A 331 -42.27 7.51 -16.94
N LYS A 332 -42.42 7.77 -18.25
CA LYS A 332 -41.80 7.19 -19.41
C LYS A 332 -40.32 7.59 -19.61
N ILE A 333 -39.59 6.62 -20.13
CA ILE A 333 -38.28 6.73 -20.74
C ILE A 333 -38.33 7.67 -21.98
N GLY A 334 -37.48 8.69 -21.98
CA GLY A 334 -37.13 9.51 -23.12
C GLY A 334 -35.62 9.50 -23.32
N ASN A 335 -35.17 8.89 -24.43
CA ASN A 335 -33.79 8.95 -24.89
C ASN A 335 -33.42 10.37 -25.32
N ALA A 336 -32.27 10.86 -24.89
CA ALA A 336 -31.56 11.98 -25.52
C ALA A 336 -30.03 11.83 -25.35
N PRO A 337 -29.23 12.37 -26.28
CA PRO A 337 -27.92 11.85 -26.63
C PRO A 337 -26.77 12.40 -25.80
N ALA A 338 -25.65 11.65 -25.84
CA ALA A 338 -24.35 12.08 -25.35
C ALA A 338 -23.87 13.32 -26.12
N ASP A 339 -23.54 14.36 -25.38
CA ASP A 339 -22.51 15.35 -25.62
C ASP A 339 -22.80 16.60 -24.76
N ALA A 340 -22.16 16.70 -23.60
CA ALA A 340 -21.92 17.98 -22.94
C ALA A 340 -20.72 17.81 -22.02
N ALA A 341 -19.58 18.34 -22.47
CA ALA A 341 -18.44 18.66 -21.59
C ALA A 341 -18.93 19.63 -20.52
N MET A 342 -19.16 19.13 -19.29
CA MET A 342 -19.41 19.99 -18.14
C MET A 342 -18.10 20.63 -17.71
N ALA A 343 -17.91 21.89 -18.09
CA ALA A 343 -16.99 22.78 -17.44
C ALA A 343 -17.47 22.98 -15.99
N ASP A 344 -16.74 22.42 -15.03
CA ASP A 344 -17.02 22.61 -13.60
C ASP A 344 -16.66 24.04 -13.18
N SER A 345 -17.64 24.93 -13.19
CA SER A 345 -17.52 26.36 -12.85
C SER A 345 -17.41 26.64 -11.33
N ARG A 346 -17.01 25.65 -10.51
CA ARG A 346 -16.92 25.79 -9.06
C ARG A 346 -15.58 26.33 -8.54
N PHE A 347 -14.65 26.70 -9.41
CA PHE A 347 -13.36 27.28 -9.01
C PHE A 347 -13.26 28.74 -9.44
N GLY A 348 -13.80 29.63 -8.61
CA GLY A 348 -13.46 31.07 -8.66
C GLY A 348 -12.02 31.26 -8.14
N PRO A 349 -11.33 32.37 -8.56
CA PRO A 349 -9.98 32.66 -8.10
C PRO A 349 -10.00 33.01 -6.61
N SER A 350 -9.13 32.41 -5.84
CA SER A 350 -8.82 32.69 -4.42
C SER A 350 -9.78 32.14 -3.37
N SER A 351 -9.63 30.87 -3.07
CA SER A 351 -9.73 30.43 -1.70
C SER A 351 -8.56 29.48 -1.44
N THR A 352 -7.67 29.86 -0.53
CA THR A 352 -6.62 29.04 0.06
C THR A 352 -7.26 27.88 0.82
N ARG A 353 -7.77 26.90 0.08
CA ARG A 353 -8.23 25.62 0.64
C ARG A 353 -7.01 24.71 0.72
N SER A 354 -6.75 24.14 1.89
CA SER A 354 -5.73 23.11 2.08
C SER A 354 -5.96 21.97 1.05
N VAL A 355 -5.16 21.96 0.01
CA VAL A 355 -5.29 21.06 -1.15
C VAL A 355 -4.80 19.65 -0.80
N THR A 356 -4.00 19.52 0.26
CA THR A 356 -3.16 18.35 0.50
C THR A 356 -3.88 17.09 0.99
N SER A 357 -5.06 17.21 1.63
CA SER A 357 -5.72 16.08 2.26
C SER A 357 -7.01 15.60 1.60
N GLN A 358 -7.58 16.39 0.69
CA GLN A 358 -8.92 16.10 0.13
C GLN A 358 -8.93 15.20 -1.11
N GLU A 359 -7.79 14.90 -1.73
CA GLU A 359 -7.75 14.23 -3.03
C GLU A 359 -7.32 12.75 -2.98
N SER A 360 -6.64 12.30 -1.93
CA SER A 360 -6.27 10.88 -1.82
C SER A 360 -7.46 10.00 -1.46
N ASP A 361 -7.60 8.87 -2.15
CA ASP A 361 -8.60 7.87 -1.80
C ASP A 361 -8.30 7.29 -0.41
N PRO A 362 -9.34 6.87 0.33
CA PRO A 362 -9.17 6.21 1.61
C PRO A 362 -8.34 4.93 1.51
N VAL A 363 -7.55 4.64 2.56
CA VAL A 363 -6.72 3.44 2.63
C VAL A 363 -6.81 2.77 4.00
N VAL A 364 -6.50 1.48 4.03
CA VAL A 364 -6.32 0.69 5.25
C VAL A 364 -4.86 0.28 5.37
N LEU A 365 -4.27 0.51 6.54
CA LEU A 365 -3.03 -0.15 6.94
C LEU A 365 -3.39 -1.44 7.67
N LEU A 366 -3.11 -2.58 7.03
CA LEU A 366 -3.31 -3.90 7.59
C LEU A 366 -1.99 -4.44 8.12
N SER A 367 -1.99 -5.00 9.32
CA SER A 367 -0.82 -5.68 9.90
C SER A 367 -1.19 -6.98 10.60
N GLY A 368 -0.21 -7.88 10.70
CA GLY A 368 -0.32 -9.16 11.36
C GLY A 368 1.01 -9.89 11.37
N THR A 369 1.01 -11.16 11.78
CA THR A 369 2.18 -12.04 11.80
C THR A 369 1.99 -13.26 10.90
N VAL A 370 3.10 -13.75 10.32
CA VAL A 370 3.14 -14.99 9.55
C VAL A 370 4.02 -15.98 10.27
N LEU A 371 3.45 -17.11 10.68
CA LEU A 371 4.16 -18.14 11.46
C LEU A 371 3.83 -19.53 10.93
N ASN A 372 4.78 -20.44 11.07
CA ASN A 372 4.53 -21.87 10.98
C ASN A 372 3.83 -22.32 12.27
N GLN A 373 2.60 -22.82 12.15
CA GLN A 373 1.74 -23.19 13.28
C GLN A 373 2.38 -24.25 14.21
N GLN A 374 3.19 -25.14 13.67
CA GLN A 374 3.80 -26.22 14.45
C GLN A 374 5.05 -25.76 15.20
N THR A 375 5.86 -24.89 14.60
CA THR A 375 7.16 -24.49 15.16
C THR A 375 7.13 -23.13 15.84
N GLY A 376 6.10 -22.31 15.60
CA GLY A 376 6.02 -20.92 16.04
C GLY A 376 7.06 -20.01 15.40
N LYS A 377 7.80 -20.48 14.39
CA LYS A 377 8.85 -19.73 13.71
C LYS A 377 8.35 -19.11 12.42
N VAL A 378 9.02 -18.03 12.01
CA VAL A 378 8.81 -17.41 10.70
C VAL A 378 9.44 -18.31 9.63
N PRO A 379 8.71 -18.73 8.57
CA PRO A 379 9.32 -19.44 7.45
C PRO A 379 10.24 -18.52 6.65
N GLU A 380 11.42 -19.01 6.24
CA GLU A 380 12.45 -18.20 5.57
C GLU A 380 12.00 -17.57 4.24
N ASP A 381 11.16 -18.27 3.49
CA ASP A 381 10.64 -17.87 2.18
C ASP A 381 9.19 -17.37 2.24
N ALA A 382 8.71 -17.01 3.43
CA ALA A 382 7.35 -16.52 3.61
C ALA A 382 7.10 -15.25 2.80
N SER A 383 5.94 -15.19 2.17
CA SER A 383 5.43 -14.01 1.48
C SER A 383 3.94 -13.86 1.73
N VAL A 384 3.47 -12.60 1.78
CA VAL A 384 2.05 -12.26 1.87
C VAL A 384 1.65 -11.54 0.60
N THR A 385 0.66 -12.05 -0.11
CA THR A 385 0.08 -11.40 -1.29
C THR A 385 -1.34 -10.95 -0.99
N TYR A 386 -1.77 -9.87 -1.64
CA TYR A 386 -3.17 -9.47 -1.62
C TYR A 386 -3.70 -9.35 -3.05
N GLU A 387 -4.96 -9.73 -3.23
CA GLU A 387 -5.62 -9.82 -4.51
C GLU A 387 -7.03 -9.26 -4.45
N ASP A 388 -7.58 -8.86 -5.60
CA ASP A 388 -8.98 -8.51 -5.78
C ASP A 388 -9.79 -9.81 -5.97
N LEU A 389 -10.64 -10.15 -5.01
CA LEU A 389 -11.42 -11.40 -5.07
C LEU A 389 -12.44 -11.41 -6.20
N SER A 390 -12.81 -10.25 -6.76
CA SER A 390 -13.75 -10.19 -7.88
C SER A 390 -13.18 -10.79 -9.18
N ASN A 391 -11.86 -10.83 -9.34
CA ASN A 391 -11.19 -11.29 -10.56
C ASN A 391 -9.89 -12.08 -10.32
N GLY A 392 -9.47 -12.25 -9.05
CA GLY A 392 -8.26 -12.96 -8.66
C GLY A 392 -6.94 -12.28 -9.07
N LYS A 393 -6.99 -10.98 -9.45
CA LYS A 393 -5.77 -10.25 -9.81
C LYS A 393 -4.98 -9.92 -8.56
N VAL A 394 -3.73 -10.42 -8.48
CA VAL A 394 -2.80 -10.03 -7.41
C VAL A 394 -2.45 -8.54 -7.55
N LEU A 395 -2.72 -7.77 -6.51
CA LEU A 395 -2.55 -6.33 -6.47
C LEU A 395 -1.22 -5.90 -5.85
N GLY A 396 -0.63 -6.73 -4.98
CA GLY A 396 0.66 -6.45 -4.38
C GLY A 396 1.11 -7.56 -3.43
N GLN A 397 2.26 -7.34 -2.81
CA GLN A 397 2.86 -8.30 -1.88
C GLN A 397 3.63 -7.60 -0.77
N ALA A 398 3.79 -8.29 0.35
CA ALA A 398 4.67 -7.93 1.46
C ALA A 398 5.56 -9.11 1.83
N LYS A 399 6.72 -8.82 2.41
CA LYS A 399 7.59 -9.80 3.04
C LYS A 399 7.44 -9.69 4.55
N PRO A 400 7.13 -10.78 5.27
CA PRO A 400 7.17 -10.76 6.72
C PRO A 400 8.59 -10.43 7.23
N ASP A 401 8.66 -9.67 8.32
CA ASP A 401 9.94 -9.45 9.02
C ASP A 401 10.53 -10.81 9.40
N PRO A 402 11.75 -11.13 9.00
CA PRO A 402 12.31 -12.48 9.12
C PRO A 402 12.55 -12.92 10.56
N THR A 403 12.53 -12.00 11.52
CA THR A 403 12.70 -12.28 12.95
C THR A 403 11.37 -12.40 13.68
N THR A 404 10.46 -11.48 13.42
CA THR A 404 9.19 -11.35 14.16
C THR A 404 7.99 -11.91 13.40
N GLY A 405 8.11 -12.15 12.11
CA GLY A 405 7.02 -12.56 11.23
C GLY A 405 6.03 -11.45 10.89
N LYS A 406 6.23 -10.24 11.41
CA LYS A 406 5.33 -9.11 11.18
C LYS A 406 5.32 -8.70 9.72
N TYR A 407 4.11 -8.48 9.18
CA TYR A 407 3.92 -7.92 7.84
C TYR A 407 2.97 -6.73 7.90
N LYS A 408 3.03 -5.88 6.87
CA LYS A 408 2.13 -4.75 6.69
C LYS A 408 1.75 -4.60 5.23
N LEU A 409 0.50 -4.23 4.98
CA LEU A 409 -0.05 -3.94 3.66
C LEU A 409 -0.79 -2.60 3.71
N VAL A 410 -0.73 -1.84 2.64
CA VAL A 410 -1.59 -0.67 2.43
C VAL A 410 -2.60 -1.02 1.36
N LEU A 411 -3.89 -1.00 1.73
CA LEU A 411 -5.00 -1.44 0.89
C LEU A 411 -5.93 -0.26 0.59
N PRO A 412 -6.05 0.19 -0.68
CA PRO A 412 -7.06 1.17 -1.07
C PRO A 412 -8.49 0.68 -0.85
N TYR A 413 -9.43 1.57 -0.55
CA TYR A 413 -10.84 1.22 -0.40
C TYR A 413 -11.50 0.82 -1.74
N GLY A 414 -12.70 0.28 -1.66
CA GLY A 414 -13.56 -0.02 -2.80
C GLY A 414 -13.45 -1.45 -3.33
N LYS A 415 -12.75 -2.35 -2.65
CA LYS A 415 -12.57 -3.73 -3.08
C LYS A 415 -12.77 -4.73 -1.94
N ASN A 416 -13.06 -5.98 -2.32
CA ASN A 416 -12.98 -7.13 -1.44
C ASN A 416 -11.65 -7.84 -1.70
N TYR A 417 -10.78 -7.85 -0.70
CA TYR A 417 -9.43 -8.38 -0.80
C TYR A 417 -9.31 -9.80 -0.27
N GLY A 418 -8.61 -10.67 -1.01
CA GLY A 418 -8.02 -11.89 -0.49
C GLY A 418 -6.58 -11.61 -0.06
N ILE A 419 -6.21 -12.04 1.15
CA ILE A 419 -4.87 -11.88 1.70
C ILE A 419 -4.33 -13.28 1.97
N THR A 420 -3.19 -13.64 1.39
CA THR A 420 -2.67 -15.01 1.41
C THR A 420 -1.20 -15.03 1.82
N ALA A 421 -0.88 -15.77 2.86
CA ALA A 421 0.49 -16.14 3.19
C ALA A 421 0.85 -17.47 2.51
N LYS A 422 2.07 -17.58 1.97
CA LYS A 422 2.65 -18.78 1.41
C LYS A 422 4.14 -18.91 1.72
N ALA A 423 4.55 -20.16 1.91
CA ALA A 423 5.94 -20.56 2.07
C ALA A 423 6.10 -22.02 1.63
N LYS A 424 7.33 -22.41 1.28
CA LYS A 424 7.64 -23.77 0.81
C LYS A 424 7.35 -24.83 1.88
N GLY A 425 6.70 -25.91 1.49
CA GLY A 425 6.39 -27.02 2.39
C GLY A 425 5.26 -26.74 3.39
N LEU A 426 4.54 -25.62 3.24
CA LEU A 426 3.39 -25.26 4.06
C LEU A 426 2.14 -25.13 3.20
N ILE A 427 0.97 -25.34 3.80
CA ILE A 427 -0.31 -25.07 3.16
C ILE A 427 -0.50 -23.53 3.19
N PRO A 428 -0.76 -22.87 2.04
CA PRO A 428 -1.07 -21.47 2.02
C PRO A 428 -2.28 -21.15 2.90
N THR A 429 -2.18 -20.09 3.69
CA THR A 429 -3.27 -19.64 4.56
C THR A 429 -3.77 -18.30 4.05
N SER A 430 -5.08 -18.17 3.88
CA SER A 430 -5.72 -16.97 3.39
C SER A 430 -6.75 -16.42 4.37
N THR A 431 -7.03 -15.13 4.24
CA THR A 431 -8.18 -14.44 4.84
C THR A 431 -8.74 -13.45 3.84
N ASN A 432 -9.91 -12.90 4.10
CA ASN A 432 -10.48 -11.85 3.26
C ASN A 432 -10.82 -10.60 4.08
N LEU A 433 -10.89 -9.48 3.38
CA LEU A 433 -11.24 -8.18 3.95
C LEU A 433 -12.09 -7.41 2.94
N ASP A 434 -13.36 -7.17 3.29
CA ASP A 434 -14.27 -6.39 2.46
C ASP A 434 -14.15 -4.90 2.82
N LEU A 435 -13.60 -4.13 1.90
CA LEU A 435 -13.45 -2.68 1.98
C LEU A 435 -14.39 -1.93 1.02
N THR A 436 -15.42 -2.58 0.48
CA THR A 436 -16.34 -1.98 -0.51
C THR A 436 -17.24 -0.90 0.09
N THR A 437 -17.53 -0.96 1.39
CA THR A 437 -18.51 -0.09 2.08
C THR A 437 -17.92 0.74 3.20
N MET A 438 -16.58 0.81 3.30
CA MET A 438 -15.92 1.54 4.39
C MET A 438 -16.22 3.04 4.37
N ARG A 439 -16.20 3.62 5.57
CA ARG A 439 -16.31 5.06 5.82
C ARG A 439 -15.05 5.57 6.52
N GLY A 440 -14.65 6.79 6.21
CA GLY A 440 -13.44 7.40 6.76
C GLY A 440 -12.29 7.39 5.75
N ARG A 441 -11.17 8.04 6.10
CA ARG A 441 -10.00 8.22 5.22
C ARG A 441 -8.88 7.21 5.47
N TYR A 442 -8.79 6.73 6.69
CA TYR A 442 -7.74 5.82 7.13
C TYR A 442 -8.27 4.90 8.22
N LEU A 443 -7.89 3.65 8.16
CA LEU A 443 -8.12 2.68 9.21
C LEU A 443 -6.84 1.85 9.40
N GLU A 444 -6.49 1.56 10.64
CA GLU A 444 -5.42 0.62 11.01
C GLU A 444 -6.07 -0.65 11.55
N LEU A 445 -5.74 -1.78 10.94
CA LEU A 445 -6.21 -3.10 11.33
C LEU A 445 -5.00 -3.94 11.71
N ASP A 446 -4.88 -4.18 13.00
CA ASP A 446 -3.86 -5.05 13.57
C ASP A 446 -4.38 -6.49 13.77
N ASP A 447 -3.50 -7.39 14.15
CA ASP A 447 -3.80 -8.77 14.54
C ASP A 447 -4.43 -9.64 13.43
N ARG A 448 -4.04 -9.40 12.17
CA ARG A 448 -4.41 -10.25 11.02
C ARG A 448 -3.39 -11.36 10.81
N ASP A 449 -3.28 -12.24 11.80
CA ASP A 449 -2.28 -13.31 11.83
C ASP A 449 -2.61 -14.43 10.83
N LEU A 450 -1.57 -14.89 10.12
CA LEU A 450 -1.65 -15.94 9.12
C LEU A 450 -0.76 -17.12 9.55
N SER A 451 -1.34 -18.05 10.28
CA SER A 451 -0.65 -19.27 10.74
C SER A 451 -0.72 -20.36 9.67
N MET A 452 0.41 -20.72 9.10
CA MET A 452 0.51 -21.74 8.04
C MET A 452 0.77 -23.12 8.62
N VAL A 453 0.11 -24.12 8.06
CA VAL A 453 0.17 -25.52 8.47
C VAL A 453 1.18 -26.28 7.60
N PRO A 454 2.12 -27.05 8.17
CA PRO A 454 3.03 -27.90 7.38
C PRO A 454 2.31 -28.96 6.56
N LEU A 455 2.82 -29.24 5.34
CA LEU A 455 2.38 -30.33 4.46
C LEU A 455 2.84 -31.69 4.98
N VAL A 456 2.43 -32.05 6.20
CA VAL A 456 2.79 -33.28 6.91
C VAL A 456 1.53 -34.06 7.21
N LYS A 457 1.60 -35.39 7.06
CA LYS A 457 0.50 -36.31 7.34
C LYS A 457 -0.14 -36.08 8.73
N GLY A 458 -1.48 -36.02 8.75
CA GLY A 458 -2.29 -35.77 9.93
C GLY A 458 -2.55 -34.31 10.24
N ASN A 459 -1.86 -33.38 9.56
CA ASN A 459 -2.12 -31.97 9.72
C ASN A 459 -3.40 -31.55 8.97
N THR A 460 -4.15 -30.62 9.58
CA THR A 460 -5.40 -30.09 9.04
C THR A 460 -5.35 -28.58 8.93
N ALA A 461 -5.73 -28.05 7.78
CA ALA A 461 -5.86 -26.62 7.54
C ALA A 461 -7.31 -26.25 7.19
N THR A 462 -7.81 -25.15 7.74
CA THR A 462 -9.06 -24.54 7.30
C THR A 462 -8.81 -23.80 5.98
N ILE A 463 -9.66 -24.03 4.99
CA ILE A 463 -9.64 -23.31 3.73
C ILE A 463 -10.59 -22.14 3.85
N ASN A 464 -10.05 -20.95 3.96
CA ASN A 464 -10.79 -19.70 3.96
C ASN A 464 -11.12 -19.32 2.50
N ASN A 465 -11.81 -18.24 2.26
CA ASN A 465 -12.15 -17.74 0.91
C ASN A 465 -12.84 -18.75 -0.02
N LEU A 466 -13.53 -19.75 0.55
CA LEU A 466 -14.50 -20.59 -0.17
C LEU A 466 -15.90 -20.10 0.15
N PHE A 467 -16.53 -19.47 -0.81
CA PHE A 467 -17.85 -18.86 -0.67
C PHE A 467 -18.91 -19.72 -1.35
N PHE A 468 -19.99 -19.99 -0.63
CA PHE A 468 -21.13 -20.74 -1.14
C PHE A 468 -22.40 -19.90 -1.08
N ASP A 469 -23.36 -20.21 -1.94
CA ASP A 469 -24.71 -19.68 -1.76
C ASP A 469 -25.34 -20.18 -0.48
N LEU A 470 -26.23 -19.37 0.10
CA LEU A 470 -26.92 -19.73 1.34
C LEU A 470 -27.69 -21.05 1.19
N GLY A 471 -27.40 -22.00 2.09
CA GLY A 471 -28.03 -23.32 2.07
C GLY A 471 -27.67 -24.20 0.87
N LYS A 472 -26.68 -23.82 0.06
CA LYS A 472 -26.26 -24.57 -1.15
C LYS A 472 -24.78 -24.98 -1.07
N ALA A 473 -24.40 -25.86 -2.01
CA ALA A 473 -23.03 -26.28 -2.25
C ALA A 473 -22.45 -25.65 -3.54
N THR A 474 -23.14 -24.67 -4.14
CA THR A 474 -22.65 -23.96 -5.31
C THR A 474 -21.56 -22.97 -4.89
N LEU A 475 -20.35 -23.17 -5.40
CA LEU A 475 -19.22 -22.26 -5.20
C LEU A 475 -19.45 -20.94 -5.96
N LYS A 476 -19.21 -19.82 -5.28
CA LYS A 476 -19.24 -18.50 -5.90
C LYS A 476 -17.95 -18.20 -6.68
N PRO A 477 -17.99 -17.30 -7.68
CA PRO A 477 -16.81 -16.93 -8.47
C PRO A 477 -15.63 -16.44 -7.61
N GLU A 478 -15.89 -15.77 -6.50
CA GLU A 478 -14.88 -15.26 -5.55
C GLU A 478 -14.06 -16.37 -4.88
N SER A 479 -14.51 -17.64 -4.98
CA SER A 479 -13.76 -18.82 -4.51
C SER A 479 -12.67 -19.28 -5.49
N GLU A 480 -12.72 -18.83 -6.73
CA GLU A 480 -11.82 -19.28 -7.81
C GLU A 480 -10.32 -19.11 -7.47
N PRO A 481 -9.88 -17.97 -6.88
CA PRO A 481 -8.48 -17.79 -6.50
C PRO A 481 -8.01 -18.83 -5.47
N GLU A 482 -8.84 -19.16 -4.48
CA GLU A 482 -8.52 -20.15 -3.46
C GLU A 482 -8.44 -21.56 -4.05
N LEU A 483 -9.38 -21.92 -4.90
CA LEU A 483 -9.37 -23.21 -5.59
C LEU A 483 -8.13 -23.39 -6.46
N LYS A 484 -7.69 -22.33 -7.16
CA LYS A 484 -6.43 -22.35 -7.92
C LYS A 484 -5.21 -22.54 -7.03
N ARG A 485 -5.19 -21.96 -5.83
CA ARG A 485 -4.10 -22.15 -4.86
C ARG A 485 -4.00 -23.59 -4.40
N ILE A 486 -5.11 -24.20 -4.00
CA ILE A 486 -5.14 -25.62 -3.58
C ILE A 486 -4.69 -26.51 -4.75
N LEU A 487 -5.20 -26.25 -5.93
CA LEU A 487 -4.81 -26.97 -7.16
C LEU A 487 -3.30 -26.88 -7.41
N GLN A 488 -2.71 -25.69 -7.24
CA GLN A 488 -1.28 -25.47 -7.43
C GLN A 488 -0.45 -26.27 -6.40
N VAL A 489 -0.83 -26.22 -5.12
CA VAL A 489 -0.17 -26.99 -4.06
C VAL A 489 -0.19 -28.50 -4.38
N MET A 490 -1.33 -29.02 -4.85
CA MET A 490 -1.43 -30.43 -5.21
C MET A 490 -0.64 -30.79 -6.47
N LYS A 491 -0.49 -29.88 -7.43
CA LYS A 491 0.36 -30.08 -8.63
C LYS A 491 1.84 -30.05 -8.30
N GLU A 492 2.25 -29.17 -7.41
CA GLU A 492 3.65 -29.06 -6.96
C GLU A 492 4.06 -30.25 -6.06
N ASN A 493 3.09 -30.88 -5.37
CA ASN A 493 3.32 -31.99 -4.45
C ASN A 493 2.60 -33.25 -4.97
N MET A 494 3.19 -33.94 -5.94
CA MET A 494 2.58 -35.09 -6.66
C MET A 494 2.16 -36.25 -5.75
N ALA A 495 2.86 -36.48 -4.62
CA ALA A 495 2.54 -37.53 -3.66
C ALA A 495 1.47 -37.13 -2.64
N LEU A 496 1.04 -35.84 -2.63
CA LEU A 496 0.08 -35.34 -1.64
C LEU A 496 -1.30 -35.97 -1.87
N VAL A 497 -1.83 -36.61 -0.83
CA VAL A 497 -3.19 -37.13 -0.75
C VAL A 497 -3.92 -36.38 0.33
N ILE A 498 -5.16 -35.90 0.07
CA ILE A 498 -5.93 -35.07 0.99
C ILE A 498 -7.32 -35.63 1.25
N GLU A 499 -7.85 -35.37 2.46
CA GLU A 499 -9.28 -35.44 2.73
C GLU A 499 -9.84 -34.01 2.82
N ILE A 500 -10.87 -33.72 2.02
CA ILE A 500 -11.62 -32.47 2.10
C ILE A 500 -12.84 -32.73 2.98
N SER A 501 -12.96 -32.00 4.06
CA SER A 501 -14.08 -32.13 4.99
C SER A 501 -14.93 -30.86 5.08
N GLY A 502 -16.26 -31.04 4.99
CA GLY A 502 -17.22 -29.96 5.15
C GLY A 502 -17.84 -29.96 6.56
N HIS A 503 -18.11 -28.74 7.05
CA HIS A 503 -18.72 -28.51 8.35
C HIS A 503 -19.85 -27.47 8.25
N THR A 504 -20.81 -27.53 9.16
CA THR A 504 -21.90 -26.55 9.29
C THR A 504 -21.94 -26.00 10.73
N ASP A 505 -22.71 -24.94 10.92
CA ASP A 505 -23.16 -24.55 12.25
C ASP A 505 -24.27 -25.50 12.77
N ASN A 506 -24.81 -25.20 13.93
CA ASN A 506 -25.87 -26.03 14.57
C ASN A 506 -27.29 -25.75 14.04
N THR A 507 -27.46 -24.90 13.03
CA THR A 507 -28.76 -24.56 12.47
C THR A 507 -29.28 -25.70 11.58
N GLY A 508 -30.51 -26.17 11.83
CA GLY A 508 -31.14 -27.24 11.05
C GLY A 508 -30.94 -28.65 11.61
N SER A 509 -31.49 -29.64 10.90
CA SER A 509 -31.39 -31.06 11.31
C SER A 509 -30.02 -31.65 10.99
N ASP A 510 -29.66 -32.75 11.68
CA ASP A 510 -28.44 -33.50 11.42
C ASP A 510 -28.38 -34.01 9.98
N GLU A 511 -29.50 -34.50 9.45
CA GLU A 511 -29.59 -35.03 8.10
C GLU A 511 -29.26 -33.94 7.05
N ILE A 512 -29.88 -32.76 7.19
CA ILE A 512 -29.62 -31.62 6.29
C ILE A 512 -28.16 -31.18 6.37
N ASN A 513 -27.61 -31.07 7.58
CA ASN A 513 -26.25 -30.61 7.81
C ASN A 513 -25.21 -31.59 7.31
N ASN A 514 -25.40 -32.91 7.53
CA ASN A 514 -24.53 -33.96 7.03
C ASN A 514 -24.51 -33.98 5.49
N LYS A 515 -25.67 -33.87 4.86
CA LYS A 515 -25.80 -33.82 3.40
C LYS A 515 -25.12 -32.56 2.83
N LEU A 516 -25.45 -31.37 3.33
CA LEU A 516 -24.90 -30.11 2.84
C LEU A 516 -23.39 -30.02 2.99
N SER A 517 -22.86 -30.47 4.14
CA SER A 517 -21.41 -30.47 4.38
C SER A 517 -20.65 -31.38 3.42
N LEU A 518 -21.19 -32.58 3.13
CA LEU A 518 -20.62 -33.50 2.15
C LEU A 518 -20.69 -32.94 0.71
N GLU A 519 -21.82 -32.34 0.35
CA GLU A 519 -22.00 -31.71 -0.98
C GLU A 519 -20.99 -30.57 -1.20
N ARG A 520 -20.71 -29.74 -0.17
CA ARG A 520 -19.69 -28.68 -0.23
C ARG A 520 -18.28 -29.26 -0.41
N ALA A 521 -17.94 -30.31 0.33
CA ALA A 521 -16.66 -30.99 0.15
C ALA A 521 -16.51 -31.58 -1.26
N ASN A 522 -17.59 -32.16 -1.81
CA ASN A 522 -17.63 -32.69 -3.17
C ASN A 522 -17.50 -31.59 -4.24
N ALA A 523 -18.10 -30.42 -4.05
CA ALA A 523 -17.96 -29.29 -4.98
C ALA A 523 -16.50 -28.82 -5.10
N VAL A 524 -15.75 -28.80 -4.00
CA VAL A 524 -14.30 -28.49 -4.01
C VAL A 524 -13.54 -29.62 -4.74
N LYS A 525 -13.82 -30.89 -4.43
CA LYS A 525 -13.22 -32.05 -5.10
C LYS A 525 -13.43 -31.97 -6.62
N GLU A 526 -14.68 -31.75 -7.07
CA GLU A 526 -14.98 -31.66 -8.50
C GLU A 526 -14.18 -30.57 -9.22
N ASN A 527 -13.96 -29.43 -8.57
CA ASN A 527 -13.12 -28.37 -9.11
C ASN A 527 -11.66 -28.83 -9.28
N LEU A 528 -11.10 -29.51 -8.27
CA LEU A 528 -9.73 -30.04 -8.32
C LEU A 528 -9.58 -31.14 -9.39
N LEU A 529 -10.60 -32.01 -9.57
CA LEU A 529 -10.61 -33.02 -10.65
C LEU A 529 -10.62 -32.35 -12.04
N LYS A 530 -11.45 -31.32 -12.23
CA LYS A 530 -11.45 -30.51 -13.46
C LYS A 530 -10.09 -29.86 -13.72
N GLY A 531 -9.37 -29.50 -12.66
CA GLY A 531 -8.01 -28.98 -12.72
C GLY A 531 -6.92 -30.02 -13.02
N GLY A 532 -7.29 -31.31 -13.15
CA GLY A 532 -6.39 -32.41 -13.52
C GLY A 532 -5.75 -33.17 -12.34
N ILE A 533 -6.28 -33.03 -11.12
CA ILE A 533 -5.83 -33.86 -9.99
C ILE A 533 -6.49 -35.24 -10.06
N ASP A 534 -5.70 -36.28 -9.84
CA ASP A 534 -6.20 -37.67 -9.81
C ASP A 534 -7.21 -37.90 -8.66
N GLN A 535 -8.33 -38.56 -8.98
CA GLN A 535 -9.37 -38.88 -8.00
C GLN A 535 -8.85 -39.69 -6.79
N ALA A 536 -7.87 -40.55 -6.99
CA ALA A 536 -7.28 -41.35 -5.92
C ALA A 536 -6.58 -40.52 -4.84
N ARG A 537 -6.23 -39.28 -5.18
CA ARG A 537 -5.58 -38.32 -4.27
C ARG A 537 -6.54 -37.47 -3.43
N ILE A 538 -7.87 -37.60 -3.66
CA ILE A 538 -8.84 -36.75 -2.99
C ILE A 538 -9.95 -37.59 -2.36
N ARG A 539 -10.07 -37.55 -1.05
CA ARG A 539 -11.21 -38.04 -0.28
C ARG A 539 -12.12 -36.91 0.15
N THR A 540 -13.39 -37.18 0.35
CA THR A 540 -14.37 -36.20 0.85
C THR A 540 -15.15 -36.74 2.03
N LYS A 541 -15.48 -35.87 2.99
CA LYS A 541 -16.29 -36.20 4.16
C LYS A 541 -17.15 -35.03 4.59
N GLY A 542 -18.39 -35.33 4.98
CA GLY A 542 -19.29 -34.36 5.63
C GLY A 542 -19.39 -34.66 7.11
N TYR A 543 -19.09 -33.70 7.94
CA TYR A 543 -19.21 -33.80 9.40
C TYR A 543 -20.45 -33.09 9.94
N GLY A 544 -21.22 -32.38 9.08
CA GLY A 544 -22.34 -31.58 9.53
C GLY A 544 -21.93 -30.68 10.70
N LYS A 545 -22.76 -30.66 11.75
CA LYS A 545 -22.51 -29.88 12.97
C LYS A 545 -21.75 -30.63 14.07
N SER A 546 -21.27 -31.87 13.82
CA SER A 546 -20.68 -32.74 14.84
C SER A 546 -19.30 -32.33 15.33
N LYS A 547 -18.59 -31.47 14.58
CA LYS A 547 -17.24 -30.99 14.91
C LYS A 547 -17.20 -29.46 14.96
N PRO A 548 -17.83 -28.79 15.93
CA PRO A 548 -17.75 -27.34 16.06
C PRO A 548 -16.33 -26.91 16.44
N LYS A 549 -15.85 -25.79 15.89
CA LYS A 549 -14.55 -25.16 16.16
C LYS A 549 -14.70 -23.94 17.07
N ALA A 550 -15.91 -23.36 17.10
CA ALA A 550 -16.25 -22.20 17.92
C ALA A 550 -17.68 -22.35 18.50
N ASP A 551 -18.03 -21.48 19.43
CA ASP A 551 -19.35 -21.48 20.06
C ASP A 551 -20.45 -21.09 19.05
N ASN A 552 -21.47 -21.96 18.92
CA ASN A 552 -22.62 -21.73 18.07
C ASN A 552 -23.64 -20.71 18.64
N ALA A 553 -23.43 -20.22 19.85
CA ALA A 553 -24.31 -19.21 20.46
C ALA A 553 -24.18 -17.86 19.79
N THR A 554 -22.97 -17.52 19.26
CA THR A 554 -22.71 -16.27 18.55
C THR A 554 -22.75 -16.46 17.03
N GLU A 555 -23.04 -15.39 16.27
CA GLU A 555 -23.00 -15.47 14.81
C GLU A 555 -21.57 -15.69 14.31
N GLU A 556 -20.58 -15.03 14.94
CA GLU A 556 -19.16 -15.19 14.65
C GLU A 556 -18.73 -16.66 14.82
N GLY A 557 -19.15 -17.29 15.91
CA GLY A 557 -18.83 -18.70 16.17
C GLY A 557 -19.52 -19.64 15.17
N ARG A 558 -20.79 -19.42 14.85
CA ARG A 558 -21.50 -20.18 13.79
C ARG A 558 -20.77 -20.07 12.47
N GLN A 559 -20.29 -18.90 12.17
CA GLN A 559 -19.57 -18.63 10.95
C GLN A 559 -18.23 -19.37 10.86
N ILE A 560 -17.43 -19.42 11.94
CA ILE A 560 -16.22 -20.24 12.03
C ILE A 560 -16.57 -21.74 11.86
N ASN A 561 -17.74 -22.16 12.29
CA ASN A 561 -18.21 -23.53 12.14
C ASN A 561 -18.63 -23.87 10.69
N ARG A 562 -19.13 -22.94 9.91
CA ARG A 562 -19.45 -23.08 8.47
C ARG A 562 -18.17 -23.04 7.63
N ARG A 563 -17.38 -24.11 7.60
CA ARG A 563 -16.06 -24.16 7.00
C ARG A 563 -15.82 -25.42 6.17
N VAL A 564 -14.76 -25.36 5.36
CA VAL A 564 -14.14 -26.51 4.70
C VAL A 564 -12.71 -26.66 5.22
N GLU A 565 -12.31 -27.87 5.50
CA GLU A 565 -10.93 -28.20 5.94
C GLU A 565 -10.27 -29.19 4.97
N ILE A 566 -8.95 -29.14 4.90
CA ILE A 566 -8.11 -30.13 4.22
C ILE A 566 -7.22 -30.80 5.26
N GLU A 567 -7.29 -32.13 5.34
CA GLU A 567 -6.39 -32.97 6.12
C GLU A 567 -5.42 -33.67 5.17
N ILE A 568 -4.14 -33.72 5.54
CA ILE A 568 -3.08 -34.44 4.82
C ILE A 568 -3.08 -35.91 5.24
N LEU A 569 -3.21 -36.84 4.29
CA LEU A 569 -3.36 -38.28 4.55
C LEU A 569 -2.03 -39.08 4.47
#